data_29d4c7958c45966efd09caf4e74b0f9e
#
_entry.id   29d4c7958c45966efd09caf4e74b0f9e
#
_cell.length_a   1.000
_cell.length_b   1.000
_cell.length_c   1.000
_cell.angle_alpha   90.00
_cell.angle_beta   90.00
_cell.angle_gamma   90.00
#
_symmetry.space_group_name_H-M   'P 1'
#
loop_
_entity.id
_entity.type
_entity.pdbx_description
1 polymer ?
#
loop_
_entity_poly.entity_id
_entity_poly.type
_entity_poly.pdbx_seq_one_letter_code
_entity_poly.pdbx_strand_id
1 'polypeptide(L)'
;MLHHLDLDAAYTELRRILKPGGRILCIEALAQNPLIQAYRNRTPVMRTEWEEQHILGVPDALRAKKWFKLGEFKYWHLAELGAVPFRNSLAFRPLLGLGSALDSVLLAIPGLQRMAWQFTFELKHPQDD
;
A
#
# COMPACT_ATOMS: atom_id res chain seq x y z
N MET A 1 -7.95 2.78 0.82
CA MET A 1 -9.13 3.63 0.47
C MET A 1 -9.63 3.33 -0.94
N LEU A 2 -8.79 3.31 -1.96
CA LEU A 2 -9.19 3.03 -3.35
C LEU A 2 -9.76 1.62 -3.54
N HIS A 3 -9.30 0.65 -2.74
CA HIS A 3 -9.79 -0.74 -2.79
C HIS A 3 -11.28 -0.90 -2.48
N HIS A 4 -11.96 0.13 -1.98
CA HIS A 4 -13.41 0.14 -1.78
C HIS A 4 -14.20 0.71 -2.97
N LEU A 5 -13.53 1.17 -4.00
CA LEU A 5 -14.14 1.90 -5.11
C LEU A 5 -13.96 1.18 -6.44
N ASP A 6 -14.85 1.45 -7.39
CA ASP A 6 -14.54 1.19 -8.80
C ASP A 6 -13.37 2.09 -9.21
N LEU A 7 -12.25 1.46 -9.57
CA LEU A 7 -10.98 2.18 -9.81
C LEU A 7 -11.07 3.12 -11.02
N ASP A 8 -11.75 2.71 -12.08
CA ASP A 8 -11.82 3.50 -13.29
C ASP A 8 -12.70 4.75 -13.07
N ALA A 9 -13.81 4.59 -12.36
CA ALA A 9 -14.65 5.71 -11.95
C ALA A 9 -13.92 6.63 -10.97
N ALA A 10 -13.24 6.05 -9.98
CA ALA A 10 -12.49 6.80 -8.98
C ALA A 10 -11.34 7.61 -9.61
N TYR A 11 -10.55 7.03 -10.50
CA TYR A 11 -9.47 7.73 -11.19
C TYR A 11 -9.99 8.84 -12.12
N THR A 12 -11.11 8.61 -12.79
CA THR A 12 -11.76 9.62 -13.62
C THR A 12 -12.18 10.83 -12.79
N GLU A 13 -12.79 10.59 -11.63
CA GLU A 13 -13.25 11.67 -10.75
C GLU A 13 -12.09 12.39 -10.06
N LEU A 14 -11.08 11.64 -9.61
CA LEU A 14 -9.86 12.22 -9.04
C LEU A 14 -9.13 13.12 -10.06
N ARG A 15 -9.08 12.70 -11.34
CA ARG A 15 -8.55 13.53 -12.41
C ARG A 15 -9.33 14.81 -12.58
N ARG A 16 -10.66 14.73 -12.53
CA ARG A 16 -11.54 15.90 -12.71
C ARG A 16 -11.34 16.98 -11.65
N ILE A 17 -11.11 16.55 -10.40
CA ILE A 17 -10.97 17.48 -9.25
C ILE A 17 -9.55 17.95 -9.00
N LEU A 18 -8.54 17.25 -9.54
CA LEU A 18 -7.14 17.58 -9.31
C LEU A 18 -6.75 18.83 -10.10
N LYS A 19 -6.26 19.84 -9.39
CA LYS A 19 -5.78 21.07 -10.02
C LYS A 19 -4.50 20.84 -10.82
N PRO A 20 -4.22 21.65 -11.85
CA PRO A 20 -2.94 21.66 -12.54
C PRO A 20 -1.76 21.75 -11.56
N GLY A 21 -0.75 20.89 -11.73
CA GLY A 21 0.38 20.78 -10.80
C GLY A 21 0.08 20.10 -9.47
N GLY A 22 -1.18 19.70 -9.24
CA GLY A 22 -1.59 18.97 -8.04
C GLY A 22 -1.06 17.53 -8.00
N ARG A 23 -1.08 16.95 -6.81
CA ARG A 23 -0.71 15.55 -6.58
C ARG A 23 -1.58 14.93 -5.52
N ILE A 24 -1.81 13.63 -5.63
CA ILE A 24 -2.53 12.81 -4.65
C ILE A 24 -1.57 11.73 -4.17
N LEU A 25 -1.43 11.59 -2.87
CA LEU A 25 -0.71 10.47 -2.27
C LEU A 25 -1.72 9.37 -1.91
N CYS A 26 -1.54 8.22 -2.50
CA CYS A 26 -2.32 7.03 -2.21
C CYS A 26 -1.55 6.11 -1.27
N ILE A 27 -2.22 5.61 -0.23
CA ILE A 27 -1.69 4.63 0.73
C ILE A 27 -2.64 3.46 0.75
N GLU A 28 -2.14 2.28 0.37
CA GLU A 28 -2.97 1.07 0.23
C GLU A 28 -2.29 -0.15 0.83
N ALA A 29 -3.11 -1.09 1.30
CA ALA A 29 -2.64 -2.40 1.72
C ALA A 29 -2.23 -3.21 0.48
N LEU A 30 -1.08 -3.89 0.55
CA LEU A 30 -0.56 -4.66 -0.57
C LEU A 30 -1.16 -6.07 -0.59
N ALA A 31 -1.74 -6.46 -1.73
CA ALA A 31 -2.37 -7.76 -1.92
C ALA A 31 -1.36 -8.92 -2.02
N GLN A 32 -0.13 -8.63 -2.40
CA GLN A 32 0.83 -9.63 -2.90
C GLN A 32 1.58 -10.39 -1.80
N ASN A 33 1.49 -10.00 -0.52
CA ASN A 33 2.19 -10.67 0.56
C ASN A 33 1.46 -11.97 0.98
N PRO A 34 2.05 -13.16 0.74
CA PRO A 34 1.39 -14.43 1.05
C PRO A 34 1.22 -14.68 2.55
N LEU A 35 2.12 -14.16 3.39
CA LEU A 35 2.01 -14.29 4.85
C LEU A 35 0.84 -13.47 5.39
N ILE A 36 0.68 -12.27 4.85
CA ILE A 36 -0.43 -11.40 5.19
C ILE A 36 -1.74 -11.97 4.66
N GLN A 37 -1.76 -12.56 3.47
CA GLN A 37 -2.94 -13.25 2.98
C GLN A 37 -3.30 -14.46 3.87
N ALA A 38 -2.33 -15.25 4.29
CA ALA A 38 -2.56 -16.35 5.22
C ALA A 38 -3.12 -15.87 6.58
N TYR A 39 -2.59 -14.77 7.12
CA TYR A 39 -3.11 -14.13 8.32
C TYR A 39 -4.54 -13.62 8.10
N ARG A 40 -4.77 -12.98 7.00
CA ARG A 40 -6.08 -12.45 6.60
C ARG A 40 -7.12 -13.55 6.49
N ASN A 41 -6.80 -14.68 5.90
CA ASN A 41 -7.70 -15.83 5.76
C ASN A 41 -8.05 -16.49 7.11
N ARG A 42 -7.19 -16.31 8.13
CA ARG A 42 -7.43 -16.81 9.49
C ARG A 42 -8.26 -15.87 10.37
N THR A 43 -8.48 -14.64 9.94
CA THR A 43 -9.20 -13.61 10.70
C THR A 43 -10.36 -12.99 9.90
N PRO A 44 -11.31 -13.79 9.37
CA PRO A 44 -12.38 -13.29 8.49
C PRO A 44 -13.33 -12.33 9.21
N VAL A 45 -13.52 -12.51 10.53
CA VAL A 45 -14.47 -11.72 11.34
C VAL A 45 -14.12 -10.21 11.41
N MET A 46 -12.88 -9.84 11.04
CA MET A 46 -12.41 -8.46 11.11
C MET A 46 -12.59 -7.69 9.80
N ARG A 47 -13.28 -8.26 8.80
CA ARG A 47 -13.40 -7.68 7.46
C ARG A 47 -14.76 -7.85 6.85
N THR A 48 -15.07 -6.97 5.89
CA THR A 48 -16.20 -7.13 4.99
C THR A 48 -15.82 -8.07 3.83
N GLU A 49 -16.79 -8.81 3.30
CA GLU A 49 -16.60 -9.67 2.11
C GLU A 49 -16.02 -8.90 0.92
N TRP A 50 -16.34 -7.62 0.82
CA TRP A 50 -15.80 -6.73 -0.20
C TRP A 50 -14.28 -6.50 -0.06
N GLU A 51 -13.80 -6.28 1.16
CA GLU A 51 -12.36 -6.07 1.44
C GLU A 51 -11.51 -7.31 1.12
N GLU A 52 -12.08 -8.51 1.26
CA GLU A 52 -11.37 -9.75 0.96
C GLU A 52 -11.06 -9.90 -0.53
N GLN A 53 -11.95 -9.38 -1.39
CA GLN A 53 -11.87 -9.56 -2.83
C GLN A 53 -11.16 -8.41 -3.57
N HIS A 54 -11.01 -7.23 -2.94
CA HIS A 54 -10.64 -5.99 -3.62
C HIS A 54 -9.37 -5.31 -3.09
N ILE A 55 -8.47 -6.06 -2.41
CA ILE A 55 -7.19 -5.49 -2.00
C ILE A 55 -6.35 -5.18 -3.23
N LEU A 56 -5.85 -3.93 -3.31
CA LEU A 56 -5.07 -3.48 -4.45
C LEU A 56 -3.71 -4.17 -4.54
N GLY A 57 -3.36 -4.56 -5.76
CA GLY A 57 -2.00 -4.89 -6.13
C GLY A 57 -1.31 -3.73 -6.87
N VAL A 58 -0.02 -3.87 -7.09
CA VAL A 58 0.74 -2.92 -7.93
C VAL A 58 0.14 -2.81 -9.35
N PRO A 59 -0.34 -3.90 -10.00
CA PRO A 59 -0.99 -3.79 -11.31
C PRO A 59 -2.21 -2.87 -11.31
N ASP A 60 -3.01 -2.86 -10.24
CA ASP A 60 -4.19 -2.02 -10.13
C ASP A 60 -3.81 -0.55 -10.01
N ALA A 61 -2.77 -0.24 -9.21
CA ALA A 61 -2.23 1.11 -9.13
C ALA A 61 -1.64 1.58 -10.47
N LEU A 62 -1.02 0.67 -11.25
CA LEU A 62 -0.48 0.98 -12.58
C LEU A 62 -1.58 1.34 -13.60
N ARG A 63 -2.82 0.89 -13.42
CA ARG A 63 -3.96 1.31 -14.27
C ARG A 63 -4.16 2.81 -14.26
N ALA A 64 -3.81 3.49 -13.15
CA ALA A 64 -3.92 4.94 -13.04
C ALA A 64 -3.11 5.72 -14.08
N LYS A 65 -2.16 5.08 -14.78
CA LYS A 65 -1.40 5.68 -15.90
C LYS A 65 -2.27 6.22 -17.03
N LYS A 66 -3.50 5.73 -17.17
CA LYS A 66 -4.48 6.26 -18.14
C LYS A 66 -4.88 7.71 -17.84
N TRP A 67 -4.81 8.11 -16.57
CA TRP A 67 -5.32 9.41 -16.11
C TRP A 67 -4.24 10.30 -15.50
N PHE A 68 -3.14 9.70 -15.02
CA PHE A 68 -2.12 10.40 -14.23
C PHE A 68 -0.71 10.00 -14.63
N LYS A 69 0.22 10.90 -14.40
CA LYS A 69 1.64 10.55 -14.31
C LYS A 69 1.89 9.96 -12.92
N LEU A 70 2.36 8.71 -12.87
CA LEU A 70 2.68 8.07 -11.61
C LEU A 70 4.02 8.56 -11.06
N GLY A 71 4.05 8.84 -9.76
CA GLY A 71 5.27 9.06 -9.01
C GLY A 71 5.90 7.75 -8.54
N GLU A 72 6.83 7.89 -7.61
CA GLU A 72 7.56 6.76 -7.04
C GLU A 72 6.64 5.87 -6.20
N PHE A 73 6.85 4.54 -6.31
CA PHE A 73 6.25 3.55 -5.41
C PHE A 73 7.17 3.34 -4.22
N LYS A 74 6.62 3.43 -3.00
CA LYS A 74 7.34 3.11 -1.76
C LYS A 74 6.60 2.01 -1.01
N TYR A 75 7.36 1.15 -0.36
CA TYR A 75 6.86 -0.02 0.34
C TYR A 75 7.18 0.09 1.82
N TRP A 76 6.28 -0.41 2.67
CA TRP A 76 6.33 -0.18 4.11
C TRP A 76 5.93 -1.42 4.89
N HIS A 77 6.48 -1.57 6.09
CA HIS A 77 6.04 -2.55 7.07
C HIS A 77 6.26 -4.00 6.62
N LEU A 78 7.49 -4.48 6.70
CA LEU A 78 7.85 -5.88 6.50
C LEU A 78 8.40 -6.47 7.81
N ALA A 79 9.63 -6.13 8.18
CA ALA A 79 10.30 -6.66 9.37
C ALA A 79 9.77 -6.01 10.66
N GLU A 80 9.41 -4.73 10.62
CA GLU A 80 8.86 -4.04 11.79
C GLU A 80 7.53 -4.64 12.30
N LEU A 81 6.79 -5.40 11.46
CA LEU A 81 5.60 -6.15 11.91
C LEU A 81 5.95 -7.20 12.97
N GLY A 82 7.20 -7.68 13.00
CA GLY A 82 7.69 -8.57 14.05
C GLY A 82 7.68 -7.95 15.45
N ALA A 83 7.63 -6.62 15.55
CA ALA A 83 7.50 -5.93 16.84
C ALA A 83 6.06 -5.96 17.41
N VAL A 84 5.03 -6.16 16.56
CA VAL A 84 3.61 -6.06 16.95
C VAL A 84 3.21 -6.96 18.12
N PRO A 85 3.69 -8.23 18.24
CA PRO A 85 3.39 -9.07 19.40
C PRO A 85 3.85 -8.47 20.72
N PHE A 86 4.88 -7.61 20.68
CA PHE A 86 5.50 -6.98 21.86
C PHE A 86 4.94 -5.59 22.16
N ARG A 87 3.87 -5.16 21.48
CA ARG A 87 3.30 -3.79 21.55
C ARG A 87 3.02 -3.28 22.97
N ASN A 88 2.75 -4.19 23.92
CA ASN A 88 2.45 -3.88 25.31
C ASN A 88 3.67 -4.06 26.24
N SER A 89 4.87 -4.21 25.72
CA SER A 89 6.11 -4.43 26.48
C SER A 89 7.12 -3.31 26.25
N LEU A 90 8.10 -3.20 27.15
CA LEU A 90 9.23 -2.27 26.99
C LEU A 90 10.11 -2.59 25.77
N ALA A 91 10.04 -3.82 25.25
CA ALA A 91 10.77 -4.25 24.07
C ALA A 91 10.20 -3.69 22.76
N PHE A 92 8.96 -3.18 22.76
CA PHE A 92 8.27 -2.75 21.53
C PHE A 92 9.07 -1.69 20.77
N ARG A 93 9.45 -0.58 21.44
CA ARG A 93 10.14 0.53 20.76
C ARG A 93 11.50 0.13 20.17
N PRO A 94 12.40 -0.57 20.91
CA PRO A 94 13.66 -1.01 20.32
C PRO A 94 13.47 -2.02 19.18
N LEU A 95 12.52 -2.96 19.31
CA LEU A 95 12.19 -3.89 18.22
C LEU A 95 11.61 -3.21 16.99
N LEU A 96 10.75 -2.22 17.19
CA LEU A 96 10.19 -1.43 16.09
C LEU A 96 11.30 -0.65 15.36
N GLY A 97 12.20 -0.01 16.10
CA GLY A 97 13.34 0.72 15.52
C GLY A 97 14.28 -0.20 14.73
N LEU A 98 14.57 -1.38 15.26
CA LEU A 98 15.37 -2.39 14.56
C LEU A 98 14.66 -2.88 13.30
N GLY A 99 13.36 -3.19 13.39
CA GLY A 99 12.54 -3.61 12.26
C GLY A 99 12.49 -2.56 11.16
N SER A 100 12.30 -1.28 11.52
CA SER A 100 12.30 -0.17 10.58
C SER A 100 13.66 0.02 9.88
N ALA A 101 14.77 -0.14 10.60
CA ALA A 101 16.10 -0.13 10.01
C ALA A 101 16.32 -1.29 9.03
N LEU A 102 15.82 -2.48 9.36
CA LEU A 102 15.85 -3.63 8.47
C LEU A 102 14.97 -3.40 7.23
N ASP A 103 13.79 -2.82 7.40
CA ASP A 103 12.88 -2.51 6.31
C ASP A 103 13.50 -1.55 5.28
N SER A 104 14.29 -0.58 5.72
CA SER A 104 14.97 0.35 4.82
C SER A 104 15.96 -0.38 3.87
N VAL A 105 16.52 -1.50 4.30
CA VAL A 105 17.41 -2.32 3.48
C VAL A 105 16.65 -3.37 2.68
N LEU A 106 15.76 -4.12 3.33
CA LEU A 106 15.02 -5.23 2.70
C LEU A 106 14.08 -4.74 1.61
N LEU A 107 13.36 -3.63 1.85
CA LEU A 107 12.41 -3.08 0.88
C LEU A 107 13.10 -2.30 -0.26
N ALA A 108 14.40 -2.07 -0.19
CA ALA A 108 15.20 -1.60 -1.32
C ALA A 108 15.50 -2.72 -2.32
N ILE A 109 15.37 -4.00 -1.93
CA ILE A 109 15.67 -5.14 -2.79
C ILE A 109 14.45 -5.46 -3.67
N PRO A 110 14.58 -5.43 -5.02
CA PRO A 110 13.52 -5.81 -5.93
C PRO A 110 13.02 -7.23 -5.63
N GLY A 111 11.70 -7.40 -5.53
CA GLY A 111 11.06 -8.68 -5.18
C GLY A 111 10.67 -8.77 -3.72
N LEU A 112 11.52 -8.40 -2.75
CA LEU A 112 11.14 -8.34 -1.33
C LEU A 112 10.09 -7.25 -1.06
N GLN A 113 10.04 -6.21 -1.87
CA GLN A 113 9.00 -5.19 -1.85
C GLN A 113 7.59 -5.77 -1.89
N ARG A 114 7.39 -6.90 -2.58
CA ARG A 114 6.09 -7.59 -2.66
C ARG A 114 5.66 -8.23 -1.34
N MET A 115 6.59 -8.34 -0.38
CA MET A 115 6.33 -8.85 0.96
C MET A 115 5.92 -7.74 1.95
N ALA A 116 5.94 -6.48 1.54
CA ALA A 116 5.48 -5.36 2.36
C ALA A 116 4.00 -5.49 2.74
N TRP A 117 3.62 -4.90 3.85
CA TRP A 117 2.19 -4.81 4.25
C TRP A 117 1.44 -3.76 3.44
N GLN A 118 2.09 -2.61 3.23
CA GLN A 118 1.50 -1.44 2.58
C GLN A 118 2.44 -0.90 1.50
N PHE A 119 1.85 -0.20 0.56
CA PHE A 119 2.59 0.60 -0.41
C PHE A 119 1.95 1.97 -0.59
N THR A 120 2.77 2.92 -0.97
CA THR A 120 2.34 4.27 -1.34
C THR A 120 2.73 4.56 -2.77
N PHE A 121 1.90 5.35 -3.45
CA PHE A 121 2.20 5.86 -4.78
C PHE A 121 1.59 7.25 -4.98
N GLU A 122 2.22 8.05 -5.81
CA GLU A 122 1.74 9.38 -6.16
C GLU A 122 1.03 9.37 -7.51
N LEU A 123 -0.13 10.02 -7.53
CA LEU A 123 -0.82 10.43 -8.76
C LEU A 123 -0.52 11.91 -8.97
N LYS A 124 0.26 12.22 -9.99
CA LYS A 124 0.59 13.60 -10.36
C LYS A 124 -0.38 14.09 -11.42
N HIS A 125 -0.52 15.41 -11.54
CA HIS A 125 -1.36 16.04 -12.54
C HIS A 125 -1.35 15.26 -13.86
N PRO A 126 -2.52 15.02 -14.46
CA PRO A 126 -2.61 14.34 -15.74
C PRO A 126 -1.71 15.04 -16.76
N GLN A 127 -1.07 14.27 -17.61
CA GLN A 127 -0.40 14.84 -18.76
C GLN A 127 -1.48 15.46 -19.64
N ASP A 128 -1.35 16.74 -19.89
CA ASP A 128 -2.06 17.34 -21.04
C ASP A 128 -1.46 16.69 -22.28
N ASP A 129 -2.26 15.94 -22.99
CA ASP A 129 -1.92 15.38 -24.29
C ASP A 129 -1.73 16.49 -25.33
#